data_52bd8f19e1ea96a2380d28e065607413
#
_entry.id   52bd8f19e1ea96a2380d28e065607413
#
_cell.length_a   1.000
_cell.length_b   1.000
_cell.length_c   1.000
_cell.angle_alpha   90.00
_cell.angle_beta   90.00
_cell.angle_gamma   90.00
#
_symmetry.space_group_name_H-M   'P 1'
#
loop_
_entity.id
_entity.type
_entity.pdbx_description
1 polymer ?
#
loop_
_entity_poly.entity_id
_entity_poly.type
_entity_poly.pdbx_seq_one_letter_code
_entity_poly.pdbx_strand_id
1 'polypeptide(L)' 'MSTLSTPRAGALKDVEYLGDGVYAGHDGFHIWLVTNVDGTWHEVALDPSVAISFKAYEQALTLKYAKGQP' A
#
# COMPACT_ATOMS: atom_id res chain seq x y z
N MET A 1 -17.84 -0.70 -9.57
CA MET A 1 -17.96 -1.34 -8.30
C MET A 1 -16.58 -1.67 -7.75
N SER A 2 -16.41 -1.48 -6.50
CA SER A 2 -15.12 -1.71 -5.88
C SER A 2 -14.81 -3.20 -5.82
N THR A 3 -13.59 -3.55 -6.13
CA THR A 3 -13.16 -4.92 -5.97
C THR A 3 -12.78 -5.20 -4.52
N LEU A 4 -12.69 -4.14 -3.72
CA LEU A 4 -12.38 -4.28 -2.32
C LEU A 4 -13.68 -4.41 -1.56
N SER A 5 -13.73 -5.31 -0.63
CA SER A 5 -14.95 -5.56 0.13
C SER A 5 -14.79 -5.36 1.62
N THR A 6 -13.68 -4.78 2.07
CA THR A 6 -13.55 -4.48 3.48
C THR A 6 -14.29 -3.17 3.77
N PRO A 7 -14.77 -2.98 5.01
CA PRO A 7 -15.38 -1.71 5.36
C PRO A 7 -14.42 -0.54 5.16
N ARG A 8 -13.16 -0.76 5.44
CA ARG A 8 -12.17 0.29 5.29
C ARG A 8 -12.01 0.67 3.82
N ALA A 9 -11.98 -0.33 2.95
CA ALA A 9 -11.78 -0.08 1.54
C ALA A 9 -12.89 0.78 0.97
N GLY A 10 -14.10 0.65 1.48
CA GLY A 10 -15.21 1.46 1.00
C GLY A 10 -15.07 2.92 1.35
N ALA A 11 -14.25 3.25 2.35
CA ALA A 11 -14.02 4.63 2.75
C ALA A 11 -12.75 5.21 2.13
N LEU A 12 -11.98 4.40 1.43
CA LEU A 12 -10.73 4.88 0.85
C LEU A 12 -10.97 5.65 -0.44
N LYS A 13 -10.11 6.63 -0.67
CA LYS A 13 -10.15 7.46 -1.87
C LYS A 13 -8.98 7.13 -2.76
N ASP A 14 -9.14 7.38 -4.04
CA ASP A 14 -8.07 7.21 -5.03
C ASP A 14 -7.40 5.85 -4.94
N VAL A 15 -8.23 4.81 -4.85
CA VAL A 15 -7.72 3.45 -4.74
C VAL A 15 -7.06 3.03 -6.04
N GLU A 16 -5.88 2.46 -5.92
CA GLU A 16 -5.11 2.04 -7.07
C GLU A 16 -4.52 0.67 -6.84
N TYR A 17 -4.54 -0.15 -7.88
CA TYR A 17 -3.92 -1.47 -7.81
C TYR A 17 -2.43 -1.33 -8.05
N LEU A 18 -1.63 -1.81 -7.09
CA LEU A 18 -0.17 -1.71 -7.21
C LEU A 18 0.44 -2.93 -7.88
N GLY A 19 -0.26 -4.02 -7.89
CA GLY A 19 0.25 -5.27 -8.44
C GLY A 19 0.35 -6.33 -7.36
N ASP A 20 0.41 -7.57 -7.80
CA ASP A 20 0.58 -8.70 -6.89
C ASP A 20 -0.48 -8.75 -5.80
N GLY A 21 -1.68 -8.31 -6.13
CA GLY A 21 -2.79 -8.39 -5.21
C GLY A 21 -2.84 -7.29 -4.18
N VAL A 22 -2.02 -6.25 -4.32
CA VAL A 22 -1.96 -5.17 -3.34
C VAL A 22 -2.59 -3.91 -3.92
N TYR A 23 -3.43 -3.27 -3.12
CA TYR A 23 -4.08 -2.01 -3.48
C TYR A 23 -3.65 -0.93 -2.49
N ALA A 24 -3.66 0.30 -2.94
CA ALA A 24 -3.38 1.44 -2.08
C ALA A 24 -4.52 2.43 -2.18
N GLY A 25 -4.79 3.13 -1.09
CA GLY A 25 -5.77 4.19 -1.06
C GLY A 25 -5.45 5.11 0.10
N HIS A 26 -6.26 6.13 0.31
CA HIS A 26 -6.02 7.03 1.44
C HIS A 26 -7.36 7.48 2.02
N ASP A 27 -7.32 7.96 3.25
CA ASP A 27 -8.51 8.45 3.92
C ASP A 27 -8.42 9.95 4.19
N GLY A 28 -7.48 10.61 3.55
CA GLY A 28 -7.24 12.04 3.77
C GLY A 28 -6.12 12.29 4.75
N PHE A 29 -5.68 11.28 5.46
CA PHE A 29 -4.59 11.39 6.41
C PHE A 29 -3.61 10.23 6.31
N HIS A 30 -4.13 9.00 6.33
CA HIS A 30 -3.29 7.81 6.24
C HIS A 30 -3.30 7.27 4.81
N ILE A 31 -2.18 6.67 4.42
CA ILE A 31 -2.15 5.84 3.24
C ILE A 31 -2.42 4.42 3.70
N TRP A 32 -3.33 3.75 3.03
CA TRP A 32 -3.69 2.38 3.37
C TRP A 32 -3.21 1.43 2.31
N LEU A 33 -2.61 0.33 2.75
CA LEU A 33 -2.28 -0.78 1.86
C LEU A 33 -3.22 -1.91 2.18
N VAL A 34 -3.84 -2.47 1.16
CA VAL A 34 -4.89 -3.46 1.35
C VAL A 34 -4.63 -4.63 0.43
N THR A 35 -4.75 -5.83 0.94
CA THR A 35 -4.57 -7.02 0.12
C THR A 35 -5.57 -8.08 0.56
N ASN A 36 -5.92 -8.97 -0.36
CA ASN A 36 -6.81 -10.08 -0.06
C ASN A 36 -6.01 -11.37 -0.14
N VAL A 37 -6.03 -12.15 0.93
CA VAL A 37 -5.36 -13.44 0.96
C VAL A 37 -6.40 -14.48 1.33
N ASP A 38 -6.65 -15.40 0.41
CA ASP A 38 -7.62 -16.48 0.64
C ASP A 38 -8.96 -15.98 1.12
N GLY A 39 -9.44 -14.91 0.50
CA GLY A 39 -10.74 -14.37 0.84
C GLY A 39 -10.75 -13.47 2.06
N THR A 40 -9.62 -13.28 2.70
CA THR A 40 -9.53 -12.42 3.87
C THR A 40 -8.76 -11.16 3.52
N TRP A 41 -9.33 -10.03 3.81
CA TRP A 41 -8.67 -8.74 3.56
C TRP A 41 -7.78 -8.37 4.72
N HIS A 42 -6.58 -7.93 4.40
CA HIS A 42 -5.62 -7.44 5.37
C HIS A 42 -5.33 -6.00 5.04
N GLU A 43 -5.25 -5.16 6.05
CA GLU A 43 -5.09 -3.73 5.86
C GLU A 43 -4.00 -3.22 6.79
N VAL A 44 -3.24 -2.24 6.28
CA VAL A 44 -2.26 -1.58 7.12
C VAL A 44 -2.33 -0.09 6.82
N ALA A 45 -2.37 0.73 7.87
CA ALA A 45 -2.44 2.17 7.73
C ALA A 45 -1.06 2.76 8.00
N LEU A 46 -0.64 3.66 7.12
CA LEU A 46 0.64 4.33 7.27
C LEU A 46 0.39 5.78 7.61
N ASP A 47 0.83 6.19 8.80
CA ASP A 47 0.82 7.61 9.15
C ASP A 47 1.74 8.34 8.18
N PRO A 48 1.57 9.66 8.00
CA PRO A 48 2.45 10.40 7.10
C PRO A 48 3.93 10.20 7.40
N SER A 49 4.30 10.18 8.67
CA SER A 49 5.70 9.98 9.03
C SER A 49 6.17 8.57 8.71
N VAL A 50 5.29 7.59 8.88
CA VAL A 50 5.62 6.21 8.58
C VAL A 50 5.74 6.03 7.07
N ALA A 51 4.86 6.68 6.32
CA ALA A 51 4.92 6.61 4.87
C ALA A 51 6.24 7.18 4.35
N ILE A 52 6.70 8.27 4.95
CA ILE A 52 7.98 8.87 4.58
C ILE A 52 9.12 7.90 4.88
N SER A 53 9.07 7.27 6.03
CA SER A 53 10.10 6.30 6.41
C SER A 53 10.10 5.10 5.48
N PHE A 54 8.93 4.64 5.08
CA PHE A 54 8.83 3.52 4.16
C PHE A 54 9.42 3.89 2.80
N LYS A 55 9.13 5.10 2.33
CA LYS A 55 9.67 5.56 1.06
C LYS A 55 11.19 5.66 1.13
N ALA A 56 11.73 6.15 2.23
CA ALA A 56 13.16 6.24 2.40
C ALA A 56 13.81 4.86 2.40
N TYR A 57 13.16 3.90 3.04
CA TYR A 57 13.64 2.54 3.07
C TYR A 57 13.66 1.94 1.66
N GLU A 58 12.61 2.15 0.92
CA GLU A 58 12.50 1.64 -0.43
C GLU A 58 13.57 2.24 -1.32
N GLN A 59 13.80 3.55 -1.18
CA GLN A 59 14.82 4.23 -1.96
C GLN A 59 16.22 3.72 -1.60
N ALA A 60 16.47 3.48 -0.33
CA ALA A 60 17.74 2.96 0.12
C ALA A 60 18.02 1.57 -0.47
N LEU A 61 16.99 0.73 -0.52
CA LEU A 61 17.14 -0.58 -1.13
C LEU A 61 17.44 -0.47 -2.61
N THR A 62 16.73 0.43 -3.29
CA THR A 62 16.92 0.63 -4.71
C THR A 62 18.35 1.05 -5.00
N LEU A 63 18.88 1.97 -4.22
CA LEU A 63 20.25 2.42 -4.43
C LEU A 63 21.25 1.33 -4.11
N LYS A 64 20.98 0.55 -3.08
CA LYS A 64 21.90 -0.49 -2.66
C LYS A 64 22.02 -1.60 -3.70
N TYR A 65 20.93 -1.96 -4.33
CA TYR A 65 20.90 -3.08 -5.26
C TYR A 65 20.72 -2.70 -6.71
N ALA A 66 20.77 -1.40 -7.02
CA ALA A 66 20.45 -0.94 -8.36
C ALA A 66 21.31 -1.57 -9.43
N LYS A 67 22.59 -1.72 -9.16
CA LYS A 67 23.46 -2.27 -10.15
C LYS A 67 23.34 -3.75 -10.31
N GLY A 68 23.19 -4.44 -9.26
CA GLY A 68 23.08 -5.87 -9.31
C GLY A 68 21.68 -6.35 -9.35
N GLN A 69 20.76 -5.48 -9.57
CA GLN A 69 19.37 -5.81 -9.48
C GLN A 69 18.97 -6.78 -10.54
N PRO A 70 18.53 -7.93 -10.19
CA PRO A 70 18.04 -8.85 -11.19
C PRO A 70 16.72 -8.37 -11.76
#